data_cd56c7f67e10db6ce134440c9a42d60f
#
_entry.id   cd56c7f67e10db6ce134440c9a42d60f
#
_cell.length_a   1.000
_cell.length_b   1.000
_cell.length_c   1.000
_cell.angle_alpha   90.00
_cell.angle_beta   90.00
_cell.angle_gamma   90.00
#
_symmetry.space_group_name_H-M   'P 1'
#
loop_
_entity.id
_entity.type
_entity.pdbx_description
1 polymer ?
#
loop_
_entity_poly.entity_id
_entity_poly.type
_entity_poly.pdbx_seq_one_letter_code
_entity_poly.pdbx_strand_id
1 'polypeptide(L)'
;MKFKTILLAFVGLLLATSSCAQKNREKTNQEEVNNDKKVLVAYFSATGTTKAVAEDLAKVMDATLFEIGPTEPYTSADLDWRDSLSRSSVEMHDLNSRPEVKNKVEDIARYDIVFLGYPIWWYIAPTIVNTFIDENNLEGKKVYCFATSGGSPIAPCVEALKKQYPNIDWQEGKLLNHASKETLEAWKQELGL
;
A
#
# COMPACT_ATOMS: atom_id res chain seq x y z
N MET A 1 -34.24 28.53 81.04
CA MET A 1 -34.13 29.98 81.01
C MET A 1 -34.04 30.36 79.54
N LYS A 2 -35.16 30.84 78.97
CA LYS A 2 -35.51 32.23 78.69
C LYS A 2 -34.33 32.91 77.96
N PHE A 3 -34.43 33.45 76.79
CA PHE A 3 -35.17 34.48 76.10
C PHE A 3 -34.81 34.53 74.61
N LYS A 4 -35.69 34.67 73.79
CA LYS A 4 -36.45 35.70 73.02
C LYS A 4 -35.82 36.14 71.73
N THR A 5 -36.53 35.78 70.68
CA THR A 5 -36.98 36.52 69.50
C THR A 5 -36.39 37.93 69.27
N ILE A 6 -35.91 38.21 68.05
CA ILE A 6 -36.28 39.45 67.33
C ILE A 6 -36.26 39.15 65.82
N LEU A 7 -37.40 39.44 65.22
CA LEU A 7 -37.78 39.48 63.83
C LEU A 7 -37.36 40.84 63.27
N LEU A 8 -36.69 40.93 62.16
CA LEU A 8 -36.66 42.14 61.35
C LEU A 8 -36.67 41.78 59.88
N ALA A 9 -37.78 42.07 59.26
CA ALA A 9 -37.98 42.05 57.83
C ALA A 9 -37.30 43.27 57.20
N PHE A 10 -36.59 43.02 56.10
CA PHE A 10 -36.34 44.09 55.13
C PHE A 10 -36.66 43.60 53.74
N VAL A 11 -37.62 44.26 53.16
CA VAL A 11 -38.03 44.20 51.75
C VAL A 11 -37.01 45.01 50.96
N GLY A 12 -36.58 44.53 49.86
CA GLY A 12 -35.76 45.34 48.93
C GLY A 12 -35.27 44.64 47.68
N LEU A 13 -36.06 44.78 46.66
CA LEU A 13 -35.69 45.09 45.31
C LEU A 13 -35.04 44.02 44.44
N LEU A 14 -35.83 43.38 43.55
CA LEU A 14 -35.45 42.68 42.35
C LEU A 14 -34.60 43.58 41.44
N LEU A 15 -33.39 43.16 41.16
CA LEU A 15 -32.68 43.51 39.92
C LEU A 15 -32.32 42.24 39.18
N ALA A 16 -33.08 41.98 38.17
CA ALA A 16 -32.79 40.96 37.19
C ALA A 16 -31.57 41.39 36.36
N THR A 17 -30.41 40.81 36.60
CA THR A 17 -29.31 40.88 35.68
C THR A 17 -29.27 39.57 34.90
N SER A 18 -29.73 39.61 33.65
CA SER A 18 -29.53 38.57 32.66
C SER A 18 -28.03 38.43 32.39
N SER A 19 -27.38 37.51 33.09
CA SER A 19 -26.02 37.10 32.72
C SER A 19 -26.13 36.07 31.60
N CYS A 20 -25.95 36.53 30.37
CA CYS A 20 -25.64 35.65 29.23
C CYS A 20 -24.36 34.91 29.53
N ALA A 21 -24.46 33.67 29.99
CA ALA A 21 -23.35 32.75 30.01
C ALA A 21 -22.98 32.43 28.54
N GLN A 22 -22.04 33.18 28.04
CA GLN A 22 -21.37 32.93 26.78
C GLN A 22 -20.54 31.65 26.92
N LYS A 23 -21.14 30.53 26.54
CA LYS A 23 -20.47 29.23 26.48
C LYS A 23 -19.41 29.33 25.41
N ASN A 24 -18.19 29.69 25.76
CA ASN A 24 -17.03 29.53 24.94
C ASN A 24 -16.93 28.05 24.57
N ARG A 25 -17.46 27.70 23.40
CA ARG A 25 -17.05 26.49 22.71
C ARG A 25 -15.61 26.77 22.25
N GLU A 26 -14.65 26.35 23.05
CA GLU A 26 -13.33 26.01 22.51
C GLU A 26 -13.56 24.97 21.40
N LYS A 27 -13.55 25.46 20.17
CA LYS A 27 -13.30 24.61 19.03
C LYS A 27 -11.87 24.12 19.21
N THR A 28 -11.73 22.95 19.82
CA THR A 28 -10.55 22.13 19.63
C THR A 28 -10.47 21.92 18.12
N ASN A 29 -9.62 22.69 17.44
CA ASN A 29 -9.10 22.33 16.15
C ASN A 29 -8.30 21.06 16.42
N GLN A 30 -8.95 19.91 16.35
CA GLN A 30 -8.29 18.72 15.93
C GLN A 30 -7.92 19.02 14.46
N GLU A 31 -6.69 19.46 14.25
CA GLU A 31 -6.03 19.21 12.99
C GLU A 31 -6.12 17.69 12.84
N GLU A 32 -7.09 17.23 12.07
CA GLU A 32 -7.00 15.92 11.44
C GLU A 32 -5.66 15.98 10.71
N VAL A 33 -4.65 15.36 11.28
CA VAL A 33 -3.43 15.01 10.57
C VAL A 33 -3.93 14.05 9.52
N ASN A 34 -4.27 14.60 8.37
CA ASN A 34 -4.62 13.84 7.17
C ASN A 34 -3.32 13.12 6.77
N ASN A 35 -3.10 11.99 7.40
CA ASN A 35 -1.96 11.13 7.15
C ASN A 35 -2.29 10.30 5.91
N ASP A 36 -2.56 11.00 4.80
CA ASP A 36 -2.77 10.40 3.49
C ASP A 36 -1.45 9.71 3.08
N LYS A 37 -1.33 8.47 3.49
CA LYS A 37 -0.22 7.61 3.09
C LYS A 37 -0.18 7.55 1.57
N LYS A 38 0.95 7.95 1.01
CA LYS A 38 1.12 7.87 -0.43
C LYS A 38 1.42 6.44 -0.84
N VAL A 39 0.61 5.94 -1.74
CA VAL A 39 0.63 4.56 -2.21
C VAL A 39 1.17 4.48 -3.63
N LEU A 40 2.08 3.55 -3.87
CA LEU A 40 2.58 3.18 -5.19
C LEU A 40 2.11 1.76 -5.52
N VAL A 41 1.57 1.54 -6.71
CA VAL A 41 1.37 0.21 -7.30
C VAL A 41 2.41 0.04 -8.40
N ALA A 42 3.50 -0.66 -8.10
CA ALA A 42 4.52 -1.02 -9.07
C ALA A 42 4.29 -2.45 -9.55
N TYR A 43 4.35 -2.69 -10.86
CA TYR A 43 4.10 -4.02 -11.39
C TYR A 43 4.94 -4.36 -12.62
N PHE A 44 5.29 -5.63 -12.74
CA PHE A 44 5.76 -6.24 -13.98
C PHE A 44 4.67 -7.11 -14.61
N SER A 45 4.50 -7.04 -15.91
CA SER A 45 3.54 -7.87 -16.65
C SER A 45 4.01 -8.12 -18.09
N ALA A 46 4.38 -9.37 -18.39
CA ALA A 46 4.82 -9.74 -19.74
C ALA A 46 3.64 -9.96 -20.72
N THR A 47 2.48 -10.39 -20.22
CA THR A 47 1.31 -10.77 -21.04
C THR A 47 0.06 -9.91 -20.81
N GLY A 48 0.15 -8.92 -19.94
CA GLY A 48 -0.98 -8.03 -19.59
C GLY A 48 -1.84 -8.51 -18.43
N THR A 49 -1.73 -9.75 -17.96
CA THR A 49 -2.57 -10.28 -16.88
C THR A 49 -2.36 -9.55 -15.57
N THR A 50 -1.12 -9.41 -15.11
CA THR A 50 -0.79 -8.67 -13.89
C THR A 50 -1.09 -7.18 -14.05
N LYS A 51 -0.89 -6.62 -15.25
CA LYS A 51 -1.22 -5.23 -15.58
C LYS A 51 -2.68 -4.90 -15.29
N ALA A 52 -3.61 -5.73 -15.78
CA ALA A 52 -5.04 -5.50 -15.57
C ALA A 52 -5.39 -5.42 -14.06
N VAL A 53 -4.83 -6.33 -13.27
CA VAL A 53 -5.02 -6.33 -11.81
C VAL A 53 -4.38 -5.08 -11.17
N ALA A 54 -3.18 -4.69 -11.60
CA ALA A 54 -2.47 -3.53 -11.09
C ALA A 54 -3.24 -2.21 -11.36
N GLU A 55 -3.82 -2.07 -12.55
CA GLU A 55 -4.64 -0.92 -12.93
C GLU A 55 -5.89 -0.78 -12.06
N ASP A 56 -6.57 -1.90 -11.78
CA ASP A 56 -7.76 -1.89 -10.92
C ASP A 56 -7.39 -1.69 -9.45
N LEU A 57 -6.30 -2.30 -8.99
CA LEU A 57 -5.77 -2.08 -7.63
C LEU A 57 -5.39 -0.61 -7.42
N ALA A 58 -4.70 0.01 -8.39
CA ALA A 58 -4.32 1.42 -8.29
C ALA A 58 -5.52 2.35 -8.17
N LYS A 59 -6.61 2.09 -8.92
CA LYS A 59 -7.87 2.84 -8.81
C LYS A 59 -8.50 2.69 -7.42
N VAL A 60 -8.58 1.45 -6.91
CA VAL A 60 -9.17 1.18 -5.59
C VAL A 60 -8.35 1.81 -4.47
N MET A 61 -7.02 1.76 -4.55
CA MET A 61 -6.11 2.29 -3.52
C MET A 61 -5.89 3.81 -3.63
N ASP A 62 -6.41 4.46 -4.67
CA ASP A 62 -6.06 5.86 -5.04
C ASP A 62 -4.54 6.05 -5.14
N ALA A 63 -3.89 5.13 -5.84
CA ALA A 63 -2.45 4.98 -5.88
C ALA A 63 -1.84 5.43 -7.21
N THR A 64 -0.58 5.85 -7.17
CA THR A 64 0.22 6.02 -8.38
C THR A 64 0.52 4.65 -8.98
N LEU A 65 0.27 4.49 -10.28
CA LEU A 65 0.58 3.27 -11.03
C LEU A 65 1.95 3.41 -11.70
N PHE A 66 2.79 2.37 -11.59
CA PHE A 66 4.12 2.32 -12.21
C PHE A 66 4.36 0.97 -12.86
N GLU A 67 4.67 0.96 -14.15
CA GLU A 67 5.03 -0.26 -14.86
C GLU A 67 6.54 -0.50 -14.79
N ILE A 68 6.95 -1.64 -14.25
CA ILE A 68 8.32 -2.13 -14.31
C ILE A 68 8.53 -2.70 -15.73
N GLY A 69 8.86 -1.82 -16.65
CA GLY A 69 9.00 -2.18 -18.06
C GLY A 69 10.42 -2.63 -18.36
N PRO A 70 10.62 -3.81 -18.97
CA PRO A 70 11.94 -4.17 -19.49
C PRO A 70 12.33 -3.24 -20.64
N THR A 71 13.62 -2.94 -20.77
CA THR A 71 14.14 -2.18 -21.92
C THR A 71 13.79 -2.86 -23.23
N GLU A 72 13.92 -4.18 -23.29
CA GLU A 72 13.46 -5.02 -24.39
C GLU A 72 12.24 -5.84 -23.98
N PRO A 73 11.06 -5.60 -24.60
CA PRO A 73 9.86 -6.37 -24.30
C PRO A 73 10.05 -7.87 -24.56
N TYR A 74 9.42 -8.71 -23.73
CA TYR A 74 9.41 -10.15 -23.94
C TYR A 74 8.53 -10.51 -25.12
N THR A 75 9.07 -11.30 -26.04
CA THR A 75 8.32 -11.94 -27.13
C THR A 75 7.68 -13.25 -26.67
N SER A 76 6.80 -13.84 -27.48
CA SER A 76 6.24 -15.16 -27.18
C SER A 76 7.30 -16.26 -27.10
N ALA A 77 8.38 -16.14 -27.87
CA ALA A 77 9.52 -17.09 -27.83
C ALA A 77 10.30 -16.91 -26.51
N ASP A 78 10.49 -15.69 -26.04
CA ASP A 78 11.15 -15.40 -24.76
C ASP A 78 10.37 -15.97 -23.56
N LEU A 79 9.08 -16.16 -23.71
CA LEU A 79 8.18 -16.65 -22.64
C LEU A 79 7.90 -18.16 -22.74
N ASP A 80 8.48 -18.89 -23.68
CA ASP A 80 8.30 -20.35 -23.75
C ASP A 80 9.10 -21.03 -22.62
N TRP A 81 8.43 -21.24 -21.50
CA TRP A 81 9.01 -21.87 -20.30
C TRP A 81 9.43 -23.33 -20.51
N ARG A 82 9.05 -23.98 -21.65
CA ARG A 82 9.45 -25.34 -22.04
C ARG A 82 10.79 -25.35 -22.77
N ASP A 83 11.18 -24.20 -23.32
CA ASP A 83 12.49 -24.02 -23.91
C ASP A 83 13.47 -23.51 -22.84
N SER A 84 14.45 -24.33 -22.49
CA SER A 84 15.48 -23.96 -21.50
C SER A 84 16.40 -22.84 -21.99
N LEU A 85 16.39 -22.52 -23.27
CA LEU A 85 17.16 -21.44 -23.88
C LEU A 85 16.33 -20.18 -24.09
N SER A 86 15.04 -20.20 -23.80
CA SER A 86 14.21 -18.99 -23.83
C SER A 86 14.73 -17.98 -22.84
N ARG A 87 14.56 -16.69 -23.12
CA ARG A 87 15.02 -15.59 -22.24
C ARG A 87 14.52 -15.75 -20.82
N SER A 88 13.21 -15.99 -20.64
CA SER A 88 12.65 -16.17 -19.29
C SER A 88 13.24 -17.38 -18.57
N SER A 89 13.49 -18.50 -19.27
CA SER A 89 14.14 -19.68 -18.67
C SER A 89 15.56 -19.36 -18.23
N VAL A 90 16.36 -18.71 -19.07
CA VAL A 90 17.74 -18.32 -18.75
C VAL A 90 17.78 -17.37 -17.55
N GLU A 91 16.94 -16.33 -17.56
CA GLU A 91 16.88 -15.35 -16.48
C GLU A 91 16.46 -15.99 -15.14
N MET A 92 15.51 -16.93 -15.15
CA MET A 92 15.00 -17.57 -13.95
C MET A 92 15.91 -18.68 -13.40
N HIS A 93 16.81 -19.23 -14.21
CA HIS A 93 17.84 -20.18 -13.74
C HIS A 93 19.07 -19.48 -13.13
N ASP A 94 19.24 -18.19 -13.40
CA ASP A 94 20.24 -17.34 -12.72
C ASP A 94 19.55 -16.31 -11.82
N LEU A 95 19.49 -16.62 -10.52
CA LEU A 95 18.87 -15.71 -9.53
C LEU A 95 19.61 -14.36 -9.37
N ASN A 96 20.83 -14.24 -9.92
CA ASN A 96 21.56 -12.99 -9.98
C ASN A 96 21.28 -12.21 -11.27
N SER A 97 20.49 -12.77 -12.19
CA SER A 97 20.06 -12.05 -13.39
C SER A 97 19.36 -10.74 -12.99
N ARG A 98 19.67 -9.68 -13.74
CA ARG A 98 19.08 -8.33 -13.55
C ARG A 98 18.71 -7.77 -14.91
N PRO A 99 17.56 -8.21 -15.50
CA PRO A 99 17.08 -7.66 -16.75
C PRO A 99 16.92 -6.14 -16.64
N GLU A 100 17.41 -5.41 -17.61
CA GLU A 100 17.39 -3.96 -17.60
C GLU A 100 15.96 -3.41 -17.66
N VAL A 101 15.67 -2.43 -16.80
CA VAL A 101 14.39 -1.69 -16.76
C VAL A 101 14.53 -0.34 -17.46
N LYS A 102 13.51 0.05 -18.23
CA LYS A 102 13.53 1.26 -19.06
C LYS A 102 13.32 2.56 -18.30
N ASN A 103 12.84 2.49 -17.05
CA ASN A 103 12.47 3.66 -16.25
C ASN A 103 12.61 3.38 -14.76
N LYS A 104 12.78 4.47 -13.99
CA LYS A 104 12.81 4.46 -12.52
C LYS A 104 11.65 5.28 -11.96
N VAL A 105 11.27 5.00 -10.72
CA VAL A 105 10.35 5.87 -9.99
C VAL A 105 11.09 7.17 -9.66
N GLU A 106 10.59 8.33 -10.12
CA GLU A 106 11.29 9.61 -9.98
C GLU A 106 11.56 9.98 -8.52
N ASP A 107 10.62 9.74 -7.63
CA ASP A 107 10.72 10.07 -6.21
C ASP A 107 10.09 8.94 -5.38
N ILE A 108 10.81 7.84 -5.23
CA ILE A 108 10.36 6.70 -4.43
C ILE A 108 10.21 7.08 -2.94
N ALA A 109 10.94 8.10 -2.47
CA ALA A 109 10.92 8.52 -1.08
C ALA A 109 9.55 9.05 -0.63
N ARG A 110 8.75 9.58 -1.56
CA ARG A 110 7.42 10.13 -1.25
C ARG A 110 6.35 9.09 -0.93
N TYR A 111 6.60 7.81 -1.19
CA TYR A 111 5.64 6.74 -0.95
C TYR A 111 5.92 6.04 0.38
N ASP A 112 4.86 5.79 1.14
CA ASP A 112 4.91 5.07 2.42
C ASP A 112 4.63 3.58 2.23
N ILE A 113 3.78 3.27 1.22
CA ILE A 113 3.31 1.93 0.90
C ILE A 113 3.58 1.63 -0.57
N VAL A 114 4.11 0.44 -0.82
CA VAL A 114 4.33 -0.08 -2.17
C VAL A 114 3.58 -1.40 -2.33
N PHE A 115 2.68 -1.47 -3.30
CA PHE A 115 2.16 -2.74 -3.79
C PHE A 115 3.04 -3.18 -4.95
N LEU A 116 3.66 -4.35 -4.82
CA LEU A 116 4.59 -4.89 -5.81
C LEU A 116 3.97 -6.10 -6.50
N GLY A 117 3.63 -5.92 -7.78
CA GLY A 117 2.89 -6.89 -8.59
C GLY A 117 3.75 -7.63 -9.61
N TYR A 118 3.55 -8.95 -9.75
CA TYR A 118 4.28 -9.76 -10.72
C TYR A 118 3.55 -11.06 -11.08
N PRO A 119 3.79 -11.63 -12.27
CA PRO A 119 3.43 -13.03 -12.54
C PRO A 119 4.40 -13.94 -11.78
N ILE A 120 3.92 -15.07 -11.27
CA ILE A 120 4.81 -16.06 -10.64
C ILE A 120 5.47 -16.89 -11.75
N TRP A 121 6.82 -16.82 -11.83
CA TRP A 121 7.65 -17.63 -12.70
C TRP A 121 8.51 -18.58 -11.86
N TRP A 122 8.49 -19.87 -12.16
CA TRP A 122 9.27 -20.89 -11.41
C TRP A 122 9.16 -20.76 -9.88
N TYR A 123 7.93 -20.49 -9.39
CA TYR A 123 7.58 -20.36 -7.96
C TYR A 123 8.15 -19.13 -7.24
N ILE A 124 8.78 -18.19 -7.94
CA ILE A 124 9.30 -16.93 -7.39
C ILE A 124 8.89 -15.73 -8.26
N ALA A 125 9.23 -14.53 -7.80
CA ALA A 125 9.10 -13.33 -8.62
C ALA A 125 10.12 -13.34 -9.77
N PRO A 126 9.78 -12.85 -10.98
CA PRO A 126 10.74 -12.68 -12.07
C PRO A 126 11.90 -11.78 -11.68
N THR A 127 13.11 -12.10 -12.16
CA THR A 127 14.34 -11.38 -11.75
C THR A 127 14.36 -9.90 -12.11
N ILE A 128 13.54 -9.44 -13.06
CA ILE A 128 13.33 -8.01 -13.33
C ILE A 128 12.72 -7.26 -12.12
N VAL A 129 11.96 -7.96 -11.27
CA VAL A 129 11.45 -7.39 -10.01
C VAL A 129 12.60 -7.10 -9.05
N ASN A 130 13.63 -7.94 -9.04
CA ASN A 130 14.85 -7.71 -8.27
C ASN A 130 15.60 -6.47 -8.79
N THR A 131 15.68 -6.29 -10.12
CA THR A 131 16.26 -5.07 -10.71
C THR A 131 15.52 -3.82 -10.21
N PHE A 132 14.18 -3.85 -10.22
CA PHE A 132 13.38 -2.73 -9.69
C PHE A 132 13.68 -2.45 -8.22
N ILE A 133 13.79 -3.47 -7.37
CA ILE A 133 14.08 -3.31 -5.94
C ILE A 133 15.49 -2.75 -5.75
N ASP A 134 16.47 -3.25 -6.49
CA ASP A 134 17.87 -2.79 -6.42
C ASP A 134 18.04 -1.32 -6.85
N GLU A 135 17.22 -0.87 -7.81
CA GLU A 135 17.27 0.51 -8.33
C GLU A 135 16.42 1.51 -7.54
N ASN A 136 15.51 1.03 -6.69
CA ASN A 136 14.62 1.87 -5.91
C ASN A 136 14.74 1.50 -4.42
N ASN A 137 15.15 2.44 -3.59
CA ASN A 137 15.24 2.19 -2.15
C ASN A 137 13.85 1.99 -1.52
N LEU A 138 13.51 0.75 -1.18
CA LEU A 138 12.24 0.39 -0.52
C LEU A 138 12.39 0.25 1.01
N GLU A 139 13.55 0.50 1.59
CA GLU A 139 13.74 0.44 3.05
C GLU A 139 12.80 1.42 3.77
N GLY A 140 12.22 0.97 4.87
CA GLY A 140 11.29 1.75 5.67
C GLY A 140 9.88 1.88 5.09
N LYS A 141 9.61 1.31 3.91
CA LYS A 141 8.29 1.28 3.29
C LYS A 141 7.60 -0.05 3.58
N LYS A 142 6.27 -0.02 3.75
CA LYS A 142 5.48 -1.25 3.79
C LYS A 142 5.29 -1.79 2.38
N VAL A 143 5.76 -3.00 2.13
CA VAL A 143 5.68 -3.62 0.81
C VAL A 143 4.73 -4.81 0.82
N TYR A 144 3.63 -4.69 0.10
CA TYR A 144 2.63 -5.73 -0.12
C TYR A 144 2.85 -6.34 -1.49
N CYS A 145 3.15 -7.64 -1.55
CA CYS A 145 3.20 -8.33 -2.83
C CYS A 145 1.81 -8.73 -3.31
N PHE A 146 1.53 -8.57 -4.59
CA PHE A 146 0.42 -9.26 -5.24
C PHE A 146 0.91 -9.98 -6.48
N ALA A 147 0.28 -11.10 -6.79
CA ALA A 147 0.73 -11.88 -7.93
C ALA A 147 -0.43 -12.46 -8.73
N THR A 148 -0.14 -12.76 -10.00
CA THR A 148 -0.97 -13.60 -10.84
C THR A 148 -0.22 -14.89 -11.16
N SER A 149 -0.94 -16.02 -11.21
CA SER A 149 -0.31 -17.34 -11.42
C SER A 149 -1.28 -18.32 -12.05
N GLY A 150 -0.75 -19.22 -12.86
CA GLY A 150 -1.50 -20.37 -13.37
C GLY A 150 -1.80 -21.46 -12.32
N GLY A 151 -1.21 -21.37 -11.10
CA GLY A 151 -1.42 -22.39 -10.06
C GLY A 151 -0.45 -22.32 -8.88
N SER A 152 0.63 -21.53 -8.98
CA SER A 152 1.60 -21.43 -7.90
C SER A 152 1.10 -20.48 -6.78
N PRO A 153 1.33 -20.81 -5.50
CA PRO A 153 1.00 -19.93 -4.38
C PRO A 153 2.01 -18.77 -4.27
N ILE A 154 1.57 -17.63 -3.69
CA ILE A 154 2.40 -16.44 -3.55
C ILE A 154 3.39 -16.51 -2.37
N ALA A 155 3.07 -17.25 -1.31
CA ALA A 155 3.87 -17.26 -0.08
C ALA A 155 5.36 -17.60 -0.31
N PRO A 156 5.74 -18.60 -1.10
CA PRO A 156 7.15 -18.87 -1.41
C PRO A 156 7.87 -17.71 -2.10
N CYS A 157 7.13 -16.95 -2.95
CA CYS A 157 7.69 -15.79 -3.65
C CYS A 157 8.06 -14.67 -2.65
N VAL A 158 7.16 -14.38 -1.71
CA VAL A 158 7.38 -13.37 -0.68
C VAL A 158 8.55 -13.77 0.23
N GLU A 159 8.62 -15.04 0.63
CA GLU A 159 9.72 -15.55 1.45
C GLU A 159 11.08 -15.49 0.74
N ALA A 160 11.12 -15.74 -0.58
CA ALA A 160 12.33 -15.59 -1.37
C ALA A 160 12.80 -14.12 -1.41
N LEU A 161 11.87 -13.17 -1.60
CA LEU A 161 12.16 -11.74 -1.57
C LEU A 161 12.61 -11.27 -0.17
N LYS A 162 11.95 -11.71 0.90
CA LYS A 162 12.34 -11.42 2.29
C LYS A 162 13.77 -11.87 2.58
N LYS A 163 14.14 -13.07 2.12
CA LYS A 163 15.48 -13.60 2.31
C LYS A 163 16.53 -12.77 1.58
N GLN A 164 16.22 -12.28 0.40
CA GLN A 164 17.13 -11.49 -0.42
C GLN A 164 17.22 -10.03 0.03
N TYR A 165 16.12 -9.45 0.52
CA TYR A 165 15.98 -8.06 0.93
C TYR A 165 15.44 -7.95 2.36
N PRO A 166 16.23 -8.33 3.39
CA PRO A 166 15.76 -8.43 4.77
C PRO A 166 15.45 -7.08 5.43
N ASN A 167 15.92 -5.96 4.87
CA ASN A 167 15.71 -4.61 5.41
C ASN A 167 14.40 -3.96 4.95
N ILE A 168 13.62 -4.63 4.08
CA ILE A 168 12.32 -4.14 3.61
C ILE A 168 11.23 -4.68 4.54
N ASP A 169 10.26 -3.84 4.89
CA ASP A 169 9.09 -4.22 5.71
C ASP A 169 8.05 -4.98 4.86
N TRP A 170 8.35 -6.25 4.58
CA TRP A 170 7.48 -7.12 3.79
C TRP A 170 6.24 -7.52 4.56
N GLN A 171 5.11 -7.28 3.96
CA GLN A 171 3.79 -7.67 4.46
C GLN A 171 3.30 -8.96 3.80
N GLU A 172 2.15 -9.47 4.26
CA GLU A 172 1.53 -10.64 3.65
C GLU A 172 1.13 -10.37 2.19
N GLY A 173 1.49 -11.29 1.30
CA GLY A 173 1.17 -11.19 -0.12
C GLY A 173 -0.18 -11.82 -0.47
N LYS A 174 -0.81 -11.33 -1.54
CA LYS A 174 -2.12 -11.81 -2.00
C LYS A 174 -2.07 -12.28 -3.47
N LEU A 175 -2.57 -13.50 -3.73
CA LEU A 175 -2.75 -13.97 -5.11
C LEU A 175 -4.05 -13.38 -5.66
N LEU A 176 -3.94 -12.62 -6.75
CA LEU A 176 -5.05 -11.84 -7.30
C LEU A 176 -5.38 -12.25 -8.75
N ASN A 177 -5.58 -13.55 -8.98
CA ASN A 177 -6.08 -14.02 -10.28
C ASN A 177 -7.51 -13.54 -10.50
N HIS A 178 -7.76 -12.72 -11.54
CA HIS A 178 -9.09 -12.21 -11.88
C HIS A 178 -9.83 -11.58 -10.69
N ALA A 179 -9.11 -10.84 -9.84
CA ALA A 179 -9.70 -10.18 -8.68
C ALA A 179 -10.79 -9.20 -9.10
N SER A 180 -11.98 -9.32 -8.51
CA SER A 180 -13.05 -8.37 -8.71
C SER A 180 -12.78 -7.08 -7.94
N LYS A 181 -13.47 -6.00 -8.29
CA LYS A 181 -13.38 -4.73 -7.57
C LYS A 181 -13.71 -4.89 -6.09
N GLU A 182 -14.72 -5.69 -5.76
CA GLU A 182 -15.14 -5.98 -4.38
C GLU A 182 -14.03 -6.68 -3.60
N THR A 183 -13.28 -7.59 -4.24
CA THR A 183 -12.12 -8.25 -3.62
C THR A 183 -11.02 -7.25 -3.30
N LEU A 184 -10.76 -6.31 -4.20
CA LEU A 184 -9.73 -5.28 -4.00
C LEU A 184 -10.15 -4.26 -2.94
N GLU A 185 -11.43 -3.85 -2.91
CA GLU A 185 -11.99 -2.98 -1.87
C GLU A 185 -11.97 -3.65 -0.49
N ALA A 186 -12.30 -4.94 -0.41
CA ALA A 186 -12.18 -5.70 0.83
C ALA A 186 -10.72 -5.75 1.32
N TRP A 187 -9.76 -5.93 0.42
CA TRP A 187 -8.35 -5.88 0.78
C TRP A 187 -7.91 -4.51 1.27
N LYS A 188 -8.37 -3.43 0.63
CA LYS A 188 -8.13 -2.05 1.11
C LYS A 188 -8.61 -1.85 2.55
N GLN A 189 -9.85 -2.28 2.85
CA GLN A 189 -10.43 -2.20 4.20
C GLN A 189 -9.64 -3.03 5.22
N GLU A 190 -9.23 -4.25 4.85
CA GLU A 190 -8.38 -5.13 5.68
C GLU A 190 -7.05 -4.46 6.07
N LEU A 191 -6.49 -3.66 5.17
CA LEU A 191 -5.24 -2.94 5.37
C LEU A 191 -5.41 -1.60 6.10
N GLY A 192 -6.62 -1.13 6.30
CA GLY A 192 -6.93 0.16 6.92
C GLY A 192 -6.49 1.37 6.07
N LEU A 193 -6.69 1.27 4.74
CA LEU A 193 -6.34 2.29 3.75
C LEU A 193 -7.56 2.98 3.16
#